data_239e8db610f9c967ddd255173149f9f6
#
_entry.id   239e8db610f9c967ddd255173149f9f6
#
_cell.length_a   1.000
_cell.length_b   1.000
_cell.length_c   1.000
_cell.angle_alpha   90.00
_cell.angle_beta   90.00
_cell.angle_gamma   90.00
#
_symmetry.space_group_name_H-M   'P 1'
#
loop_
_entity.id
_entity.type
_entity.pdbx_description
1 polymer ?
#
loop_
_entity_poly.entity_id
_entity_poly.type
_entity_poly.pdbx_seq_one_letter_code
_entity_poly.pdbx_strand_id
1 'polypeptide(L)'
;MYYKLRQDVLFRQYDEYGLITDNSEYGYRMLNDMKRPRGEKYVSNSGAIMLATLDKIPKYIDDIVSELQNIFVGVDFETLKKDTIEFFQYFVDEGFLTIGDKIENCQDCDDKKNDKKEKQDSTAIIIGQDECAKGVLNSNDFLRSIHIEIASACNERCVHCYIPHKNKTDVMDTNLFYRIIEEGHKLNIIHVTLSGGEPLLHKEFGGFLQKCRELDLSVNVLSNLTLLTNEIIEEMKKNPLLSVQTSIYSMNPDVHDNITKVDGSLAKTLCGVKKLLKAKIPIQISCPVMKQNKDTFVDVIKWGYNNNIAVAVEPVIFASYDHSKNNLSNRLKLDEIEKVIDCELDEGYGNMIWNAAIEKESMKNDDPICSVCRFSFCVSVKGDVYPCAGWQTNVVGCLETQNLSEIWKNSDKIKCLRKIKRKDFPRCVDCKDRGYCTVCMMSNSNENQDGDLFRINEFNCKVAELKHNKLIAYRSKNSMND
;
A
#
# COMPACT_ATOMS: atom_id res chain seq x y z
N MET A 1 19.35 -22.16 22.34
CA MET A 1 18.98 -21.55 21.06
C MET A 1 18.19 -20.30 21.37
N TYR A 2 18.49 -19.22 20.66
CA TYR A 2 17.80 -17.92 20.73
C TYR A 2 16.98 -17.71 19.48
N TYR A 3 15.80 -17.13 19.62
CA TYR A 3 14.88 -16.78 18.53
C TYR A 3 14.43 -15.35 18.65
N LYS A 4 14.17 -14.69 17.51
CA LYS A 4 13.53 -13.37 17.44
C LYS A 4 12.79 -13.19 16.13
N LEU A 5 11.85 -12.23 16.07
CA LEU A 5 11.33 -11.71 14.82
C LEU A 5 12.43 -10.93 14.08
N ARG A 6 12.48 -11.02 12.75
CA ARG A 6 13.37 -10.17 11.95
C ARG A 6 12.90 -8.71 12.03
N GLN A 7 13.82 -7.76 11.85
CA GLN A 7 13.49 -6.32 11.89
C GLN A 7 12.47 -5.93 10.82
N ASP A 8 12.48 -6.60 9.67
CA ASP A 8 11.62 -6.38 8.52
C ASP A 8 10.37 -7.30 8.50
N VAL A 9 9.92 -7.76 9.65
CA VAL A 9 8.74 -8.63 9.82
C VAL A 9 7.79 -8.01 10.85
N LEU A 10 6.50 -8.05 10.56
CA LEU A 10 5.42 -7.65 11.48
C LEU A 10 4.63 -8.87 11.93
N PHE A 11 4.25 -8.87 13.18
CA PHE A 11 3.32 -9.86 13.75
C PHE A 11 2.17 -9.16 14.44
N ARG A 12 0.94 -9.69 14.25
CA ARG A 12 -0.26 -9.28 14.98
C ARG A 12 -1.05 -10.50 15.42
N GLN A 13 -1.46 -10.48 16.67
CA GLN A 13 -2.36 -11.49 17.24
C GLN A 13 -3.78 -10.96 17.23
N TYR A 14 -4.70 -11.77 16.75
CA TYR A 14 -6.15 -11.57 16.80
C TYR A 14 -6.79 -12.63 17.69
N ASP A 15 -8.09 -12.54 17.95
CA ASP A 15 -8.79 -13.43 18.90
C ASP A 15 -8.67 -14.93 18.53
N GLU A 16 -8.72 -15.25 17.24
CA GLU A 16 -8.75 -16.64 16.78
C GLU A 16 -7.53 -17.05 15.91
N TYR A 17 -6.66 -16.13 15.56
CA TYR A 17 -5.53 -16.37 14.67
C TYR A 17 -4.40 -15.34 14.85
N GLY A 18 -3.27 -15.59 14.21
CA GLY A 18 -2.19 -14.62 14.08
C GLY A 18 -1.84 -14.33 12.62
N LEU A 19 -1.32 -13.14 12.37
CA LEU A 19 -0.78 -12.73 11.09
C LEU A 19 0.69 -12.39 11.25
N ILE A 20 1.55 -13.05 10.47
CA ILE A 20 2.97 -12.68 10.32
C ILE A 20 3.24 -12.30 8.87
N THR A 21 3.93 -11.18 8.64
CA THR A 21 4.11 -10.61 7.29
C THR A 21 5.36 -9.77 7.19
N ASP A 22 5.97 -9.72 6.00
CA ASP A 22 6.98 -8.72 5.64
C ASP A 22 6.34 -7.45 5.05
N ASN A 23 5.02 -7.35 5.10
CA ASN A 23 4.20 -6.24 4.59
C ASN A 23 4.48 -5.89 3.12
N SER A 24 4.89 -6.86 2.33
CA SER A 24 5.27 -6.69 0.93
C SER A 24 4.13 -6.22 0.02
N GLU A 25 2.89 -6.33 0.47
CA GLU A 25 1.71 -5.86 -0.27
C GLU A 25 1.56 -4.33 -0.28
N TYR A 26 2.07 -3.64 0.75
CA TYR A 26 1.93 -2.19 0.88
C TYR A 26 3.19 -1.42 0.51
N GLY A 27 4.37 -2.03 0.67
CA GLY A 27 5.66 -1.39 0.42
C GLY A 27 6.00 -1.30 -1.07
N TYR A 28 6.68 -0.24 -1.46
CA TYR A 28 7.29 -0.13 -2.77
C TYR A 28 8.62 -0.88 -2.79
N ARG A 29 9.02 -1.37 -3.97
CA ARG A 29 10.24 -2.17 -4.15
C ARG A 29 11.07 -1.63 -5.30
N MET A 30 12.37 -1.86 -5.19
CA MET A 30 13.29 -1.64 -6.30
C MET A 30 13.17 -2.77 -7.34
N LEU A 31 13.36 -2.47 -8.63
CA LEU A 31 13.19 -3.44 -9.73
C LEU A 31 14.13 -4.67 -9.59
N ASN A 32 15.37 -4.44 -9.14
CA ASN A 32 16.36 -5.50 -8.92
C ASN A 32 16.34 -6.05 -7.49
N ASP A 33 15.31 -5.74 -6.71
CA ASP A 33 15.17 -6.37 -5.40
C ASP A 33 14.85 -7.85 -5.60
N MET A 34 15.94 -8.65 -5.61
CA MET A 34 15.89 -10.09 -5.84
C MET A 34 15.36 -10.86 -4.63
N LYS A 35 15.06 -10.17 -3.51
CA LYS A 35 14.44 -10.79 -2.36
C LYS A 35 13.03 -11.21 -2.74
N ARG A 36 12.79 -12.53 -2.78
CA ARG A 36 11.43 -13.03 -2.92
C ARG A 36 10.62 -12.51 -1.73
N PRO A 37 9.43 -11.89 -1.97
CA PRO A 37 8.56 -11.54 -0.85
C PRO A 37 8.26 -12.79 -0.03
N ARG A 38 8.37 -12.68 1.29
CA ARG A 38 7.89 -13.73 2.20
C ARG A 38 6.37 -13.74 2.20
N GLY A 39 5.77 -12.58 1.94
CA GLY A 39 4.33 -12.38 1.90
C GLY A 39 3.71 -12.44 3.28
N GLU A 40 2.58 -13.12 3.37
CA GLU A 40 1.78 -13.24 4.58
C GLU A 40 1.54 -14.69 4.92
N LYS A 41 1.56 -14.97 6.23
CA LYS A 41 1.16 -16.27 6.78
C LYS A 41 0.15 -16.05 7.90
N TYR A 42 -0.93 -16.81 7.84
CA TYR A 42 -1.92 -16.88 8.89
C TYR A 42 -1.67 -18.13 9.72
N VAL A 43 -1.70 -18.00 11.03
CA VAL A 43 -1.46 -19.09 11.98
C VAL A 43 -2.67 -19.29 12.89
N SER A 44 -2.86 -20.52 13.37
CA SER A 44 -3.88 -20.85 14.37
C SER A 44 -3.70 -20.04 15.65
N ASN A 45 -4.71 -20.04 16.52
CA ASN A 45 -4.62 -19.36 17.81
C ASN A 45 -3.43 -19.86 18.65
N SER A 46 -3.16 -21.16 18.67
CA SER A 46 -1.99 -21.72 19.38
C SER A 46 -0.66 -21.22 18.77
N GLY A 47 -0.56 -21.18 17.43
CA GLY A 47 0.61 -20.61 16.75
C GLY A 47 0.75 -19.12 16.99
N ALA A 48 -0.36 -18.38 17.07
CA ALA A 48 -0.35 -16.96 17.39
C ALA A 48 0.16 -16.70 18.81
N ILE A 49 -0.24 -17.50 19.78
CA ILE A 49 0.25 -17.45 21.17
C ILE A 49 1.78 -17.71 21.20
N MET A 50 2.26 -18.71 20.46
CA MET A 50 3.69 -18.99 20.38
C MET A 50 4.47 -17.82 19.75
N LEU A 51 4.01 -17.25 18.63
CA LEU A 51 4.67 -16.10 18.00
C LEU A 51 4.62 -14.85 18.86
N ALA A 52 3.56 -14.65 19.66
CA ALA A 52 3.41 -13.51 20.53
C ALA A 52 4.45 -13.43 21.65
N THR A 53 5.14 -14.54 21.96
CA THR A 53 6.26 -14.53 22.90
C THR A 53 7.52 -13.88 22.33
N LEU A 54 7.59 -13.70 20.99
CA LEU A 54 8.74 -13.15 20.28
C LEU A 54 8.56 -11.66 19.99
N ASP A 55 9.68 -10.94 20.04
CA ASP A 55 9.83 -9.57 19.56
C ASP A 55 11.12 -9.45 18.69
N LYS A 56 11.61 -8.24 18.49
CA LYS A 56 12.84 -7.96 17.72
C LYS A 56 14.12 -8.20 18.51
N ILE A 57 14.01 -8.62 19.78
CA ILE A 57 15.12 -8.91 20.69
C ILE A 57 15.25 -10.43 20.84
N PRO A 58 16.46 -11.02 20.76
CA PRO A 58 16.64 -12.46 20.93
C PRO A 58 16.20 -12.94 22.31
N LYS A 59 15.31 -13.96 22.35
CA LYS A 59 14.89 -14.65 23.56
C LYS A 59 15.37 -16.10 23.56
N TYR A 60 15.76 -16.62 24.73
CA TYR A 60 16.17 -18.00 24.88
C TYR A 60 14.96 -18.94 24.88
N ILE A 61 15.09 -20.12 24.25
CA ILE A 61 13.95 -21.03 24.06
C ILE A 61 13.30 -21.47 25.38
N ASP A 62 14.11 -21.73 26.42
CA ASP A 62 13.56 -22.22 27.69
C ASP A 62 12.77 -21.12 28.42
N ASP A 63 13.14 -19.84 28.25
CA ASP A 63 12.36 -18.71 28.78
C ASP A 63 11.02 -18.61 28.06
N ILE A 64 11.03 -18.76 26.72
CA ILE A 64 9.81 -18.77 25.90
C ILE A 64 8.88 -19.91 26.33
N VAL A 65 9.42 -21.13 26.49
CA VAL A 65 8.62 -22.29 26.90
C VAL A 65 8.05 -22.11 28.30
N SER A 66 8.80 -21.49 29.22
CA SER A 66 8.34 -21.16 30.57
C SER A 66 7.16 -20.16 30.53
N GLU A 67 7.18 -19.16 29.64
CA GLU A 67 6.04 -18.26 29.40
C GLU A 67 4.82 -19.04 28.88
N LEU A 68 5.03 -19.93 27.91
CA LEU A 68 3.99 -20.73 27.27
C LEU A 68 3.32 -21.75 28.22
N GLN A 69 4.06 -22.31 29.19
CA GLN A 69 3.51 -23.24 30.19
C GLN A 69 2.40 -22.62 31.05
N ASN A 70 2.44 -21.30 31.25
CA ASN A 70 1.37 -20.61 31.97
C ASN A 70 0.04 -20.55 31.18
N ILE A 71 0.11 -20.78 29.86
CA ILE A 71 -1.02 -20.69 28.94
C ILE A 71 -1.47 -22.11 28.53
N PHE A 72 -0.53 -22.98 28.14
CA PHE A 72 -0.80 -24.36 27.71
C PHE A 72 -0.78 -25.30 28.92
N VAL A 73 -1.82 -25.23 29.75
CA VAL A 73 -1.95 -26.03 30.98
C VAL A 73 -2.05 -27.53 30.64
N GLY A 74 -1.26 -28.36 31.35
CA GLY A 74 -1.30 -29.81 31.22
C GLY A 74 -0.35 -30.39 30.15
N VAL A 75 0.44 -29.57 29.48
CA VAL A 75 1.51 -29.99 28.58
C VAL A 75 2.85 -29.94 29.34
N ASP A 76 3.61 -31.03 29.32
CA ASP A 76 4.92 -31.03 29.94
C ASP A 76 5.94 -30.17 29.20
N PHE A 77 6.98 -29.70 29.90
CA PHE A 77 7.97 -28.75 29.38
C PHE A 77 8.69 -29.26 28.13
N GLU A 78 9.11 -30.52 28.11
CA GLU A 78 9.89 -31.07 27.00
C GLU A 78 9.04 -31.24 25.73
N THR A 79 7.78 -31.64 25.87
CA THR A 79 6.82 -31.71 24.76
C THR A 79 6.56 -30.32 24.20
N LEU A 80 6.25 -29.34 25.06
CA LEU A 80 5.99 -27.96 24.62
C LEU A 80 7.21 -27.32 23.96
N LYS A 81 8.41 -27.59 24.51
CA LYS A 81 9.69 -27.13 23.92
C LYS A 81 9.92 -27.70 22.53
N LYS A 82 9.69 -29.00 22.35
CA LYS A 82 9.84 -29.66 21.06
C LYS A 82 8.88 -29.06 20.02
N ASP A 83 7.62 -28.93 20.37
CA ASP A 83 6.57 -28.38 19.49
C ASP A 83 6.88 -26.92 19.11
N THR A 84 7.33 -26.11 20.09
CA THR A 84 7.72 -24.71 19.84
C THR A 84 8.93 -24.60 18.92
N ILE A 85 9.96 -25.46 19.11
CA ILE A 85 11.14 -25.47 18.23
C ILE A 85 10.74 -25.85 16.80
N GLU A 86 9.91 -26.90 16.63
CA GLU A 86 9.45 -27.35 15.32
C GLU A 86 8.64 -26.25 14.62
N PHE A 87 7.73 -25.60 15.34
CA PHE A 87 6.93 -24.48 14.83
C PHE A 87 7.82 -23.29 14.44
N PHE A 88 8.75 -22.86 15.29
CA PHE A 88 9.64 -21.75 14.98
C PHE A 88 10.61 -22.06 13.84
N GLN A 89 11.07 -23.32 13.71
CA GLN A 89 11.94 -23.70 12.61
C GLN A 89 11.29 -23.48 11.24
N TYR A 90 9.98 -23.74 11.12
CA TYR A 90 9.24 -23.41 9.90
C TYR A 90 9.39 -21.92 9.56
N PHE A 91 9.20 -21.01 10.52
CA PHE A 91 9.30 -19.58 10.27
C PHE A 91 10.74 -19.09 10.08
N VAL A 92 11.73 -19.77 10.65
CA VAL A 92 13.15 -19.55 10.34
C VAL A 92 13.42 -19.92 8.88
N ASP A 93 12.90 -21.05 8.43
CA ASP A 93 13.06 -21.57 7.07
C ASP A 93 12.36 -20.67 6.04
N GLU A 94 11.21 -20.11 6.37
CA GLU A 94 10.48 -19.14 5.54
C GLU A 94 11.06 -17.70 5.64
N GLY A 95 12.06 -17.49 6.52
CA GLY A 95 12.75 -16.21 6.65
C GLY A 95 12.04 -15.14 7.50
N PHE A 96 11.03 -15.51 8.30
CA PHE A 96 10.36 -14.59 9.22
C PHE A 96 11.07 -14.46 10.57
N LEU A 97 11.71 -15.53 11.02
CA LEU A 97 12.46 -15.56 12.28
C LEU A 97 13.96 -15.66 12.03
N THR A 98 14.71 -15.23 13.02
CA THR A 98 16.16 -15.45 13.12
C THR A 98 16.44 -16.37 14.28
N ILE A 99 17.41 -17.29 14.10
CA ILE A 99 17.90 -18.25 15.10
C ILE A 99 19.39 -18.08 15.33
N GLY A 100 19.84 -18.27 16.57
CA GLY A 100 21.27 -18.29 16.93
C GLY A 100 21.53 -19.18 18.14
N ASP A 101 22.74 -19.73 18.24
CA ASP A 101 23.22 -20.47 19.42
C ASP A 101 23.54 -19.52 20.59
N LYS A 102 23.88 -18.27 20.26
CA LYS A 102 24.14 -17.17 21.19
C LYS A 102 23.39 -15.92 20.76
N ILE A 103 23.21 -14.97 21.66
CA ILE A 103 22.55 -13.69 21.39
C ILE A 103 23.24 -12.97 20.22
N GLU A 104 24.57 -12.93 20.20
CA GLU A 104 25.35 -12.24 19.18
C GLU A 104 25.18 -12.86 17.78
N ASN A 105 24.85 -14.16 17.70
CA ASN A 105 24.68 -14.91 16.46
C ASN A 105 23.22 -14.87 15.97
N CYS A 106 22.28 -14.43 16.81
CA CYS A 106 20.87 -14.26 16.44
C CYS A 106 20.65 -12.92 15.73
N GLN A 107 21.27 -12.74 14.57
CA GLN A 107 21.22 -11.51 13.77
C GLN A 107 20.55 -11.76 12.43
N ASP A 108 19.88 -10.72 11.90
CA ASP A 108 19.30 -10.78 10.57
C ASP A 108 20.44 -10.86 9.54
N CYS A 109 20.54 -11.99 8.86
CA CYS A 109 21.46 -12.16 7.74
C CYS A 109 20.76 -11.74 6.45
N ASP A 110 21.51 -11.18 5.50
CA ASP A 110 21.02 -11.03 4.13
C ASP A 110 20.67 -12.41 3.59
N ASP A 111 19.49 -12.55 3.01
CA ASP A 111 18.98 -13.82 2.51
C ASP A 111 19.96 -14.40 1.47
N LYS A 112 20.72 -15.40 1.87
CA LYS A 112 21.43 -16.26 0.91
C LYS A 112 20.35 -16.95 0.09
N LYS A 113 20.49 -16.95 -1.24
CA LYS A 113 19.66 -17.76 -2.14
C LYS A 113 19.55 -19.18 -1.57
N ASN A 114 18.47 -19.48 -0.90
CA ASN A 114 18.11 -20.85 -0.60
C ASN A 114 17.32 -21.35 -1.82
N ASP A 115 18.02 -22.02 -2.73
CA ASP A 115 17.40 -22.91 -3.72
C ASP A 115 16.74 -24.06 -2.94
N LYS A 116 15.62 -23.78 -2.29
CA LYS A 116 14.88 -24.80 -1.56
C LYS A 116 13.94 -25.54 -2.51
N LYS A 117 14.15 -26.85 -2.57
CA LYS A 117 13.15 -27.83 -2.99
C LYS A 117 11.81 -27.49 -2.33
N GLU A 118 10.72 -27.58 -3.09
CA GLU A 118 9.36 -27.60 -2.56
C GLU A 118 9.30 -28.55 -1.36
N LYS A 119 9.28 -27.99 -0.15
CA LYS A 119 8.97 -28.77 1.04
C LYS A 119 7.47 -28.90 1.10
N GLN A 120 6.98 -30.12 1.27
CA GLN A 120 5.60 -30.40 1.62
C GLN A 120 5.19 -29.52 2.80
N ASP A 121 4.14 -28.73 2.60
CA ASP A 121 3.50 -27.95 3.67
C ASP A 121 3.15 -28.91 4.83
N SER A 122 3.68 -28.64 6.01
CA SER A 122 3.18 -29.26 7.24
C SER A 122 1.84 -28.61 7.58
N THR A 123 0.79 -29.11 6.97
CA THR A 123 -0.57 -28.58 7.01
C THR A 123 -1.22 -28.52 8.40
N ALA A 124 -0.54 -29.07 9.42
CA ALA A 124 -1.04 -29.08 10.79
C ALA A 124 -0.81 -27.75 11.54
N ILE A 125 0.14 -26.91 11.13
CA ILE A 125 0.59 -25.73 11.89
C ILE A 125 0.02 -24.44 11.31
N ILE A 126 -0.22 -24.41 10.00
CA ILE A 126 -0.76 -23.26 9.28
C ILE A 126 -2.18 -23.60 8.89
N ILE A 127 -3.13 -22.77 9.34
CA ILE A 127 -4.48 -22.82 8.79
C ILE A 127 -4.32 -22.57 7.30
N GLY A 128 -4.83 -23.48 6.46
CA GLY A 128 -4.75 -23.36 5.01
C GLY A 128 -5.08 -21.94 4.60
N GLN A 129 -4.20 -21.30 3.82
CA GLN A 129 -4.33 -19.89 3.40
C GLN A 129 -5.75 -19.54 2.93
N ASP A 130 -6.44 -20.52 2.33
CA ASP A 130 -7.79 -20.35 1.80
C ASP A 130 -8.89 -20.22 2.87
N GLU A 131 -8.81 -20.89 4.00
CA GLU A 131 -9.87 -20.85 5.00
C GLU A 131 -9.71 -19.67 5.97
N CYS A 132 -8.50 -19.39 6.42
CA CYS A 132 -8.25 -18.24 7.27
C CYS A 132 -8.32 -16.93 6.48
N ALA A 133 -7.77 -16.89 5.27
CA ALA A 133 -7.92 -15.76 4.37
C ALA A 133 -9.39 -15.50 4.02
N LYS A 134 -10.21 -16.54 3.79
CA LYS A 134 -11.65 -16.38 3.60
C LYS A 134 -12.35 -15.86 4.86
N GLY A 135 -11.97 -16.33 6.04
CA GLY A 135 -12.48 -15.83 7.32
C GLY A 135 -12.11 -14.36 7.55
N VAL A 136 -10.85 -14.01 7.34
CA VAL A 136 -10.32 -12.63 7.48
C VAL A 136 -10.89 -11.71 6.40
N LEU A 137 -10.93 -12.14 5.15
CA LEU A 137 -11.50 -11.38 4.03
C LEU A 137 -13.02 -11.20 4.15
N ASN A 138 -13.70 -12.10 4.85
CA ASN A 138 -15.14 -12.01 5.15
C ASN A 138 -15.43 -11.26 6.44
N SER A 139 -14.46 -11.13 7.37
CA SER A 139 -14.63 -10.31 8.56
C SER A 139 -14.53 -8.84 8.19
N ASN A 140 -15.66 -8.14 8.15
CA ASN A 140 -15.71 -6.68 7.87
C ASN A 140 -15.12 -5.83 9.01
N ASP A 141 -14.48 -6.43 10.01
CA ASP A 141 -14.01 -5.76 11.23
C ASP A 141 -12.49 -5.57 11.29
N PHE A 142 -11.78 -5.97 10.24
CA PHE A 142 -10.33 -5.96 10.20
C PHE A 142 -9.79 -4.69 9.52
N LEU A 143 -9.52 -3.64 10.32
CA LEU A 143 -8.79 -2.46 9.83
C LEU A 143 -7.30 -2.82 9.72
N ARG A 144 -6.74 -2.77 8.53
CA ARG A 144 -5.35 -3.17 8.26
C ARG A 144 -4.41 -1.99 8.09
N SER A 145 -4.90 -0.93 7.47
CA SER A 145 -4.10 0.25 7.18
C SER A 145 -4.88 1.55 7.32
N ILE A 146 -4.15 2.63 7.61
CA ILE A 146 -4.71 3.97 7.64
C ILE A 146 -3.87 4.87 6.72
N HIS A 147 -4.56 5.57 5.81
CA HIS A 147 -3.97 6.65 5.05
C HIS A 147 -4.19 7.96 5.82
N ILE A 148 -3.12 8.64 6.21
CA ILE A 148 -3.20 9.86 7.01
C ILE A 148 -2.66 11.04 6.20
N GLU A 149 -3.51 12.01 5.93
CA GLU A 149 -3.10 13.29 5.35
C GLU A 149 -2.60 14.19 6.49
N ILE A 150 -1.29 14.18 6.75
CA ILE A 150 -0.69 14.96 7.82
C ILE A 150 -0.52 16.46 7.49
N ALA A 151 -0.66 16.82 6.20
CA ALA A 151 -0.68 18.19 5.73
C ALA A 151 -1.60 18.30 4.52
N SER A 152 -2.58 19.21 4.51
CA SER A 152 -3.23 19.64 3.28
C SER A 152 -2.40 20.72 2.57
N ALA A 153 -1.59 21.48 3.31
CA ALA A 153 -0.61 22.41 2.78
C ALA A 153 0.36 21.72 1.81
N CYS A 154 0.72 22.42 0.74
CA CYS A 154 1.68 21.93 -0.24
C CYS A 154 2.49 23.11 -0.80
N ASN A 155 3.76 22.89 -1.04
CA ASN A 155 4.65 23.85 -1.67
C ASN A 155 4.58 23.82 -3.20
N GLU A 156 3.76 22.93 -3.77
CA GLU A 156 3.48 22.86 -5.21
C GLU A 156 2.00 23.12 -5.53
N ARG A 157 1.73 23.48 -6.79
CA ARG A 157 0.38 23.76 -7.31
C ARG A 157 0.10 22.98 -8.59
N CYS A 158 0.34 21.64 -8.53
CA CYS A 158 0.23 20.75 -9.66
C CYS A 158 -1.12 20.88 -10.37
N VAL A 159 -1.09 21.01 -11.70
CA VAL A 159 -2.27 21.31 -12.52
C VAL A 159 -3.33 20.21 -12.54
N HIS A 160 -2.97 18.98 -12.19
CA HIS A 160 -3.86 17.81 -12.17
C HIS A 160 -4.35 17.44 -10.76
N CYS A 161 -3.89 18.17 -9.73
CA CYS A 161 -4.14 17.79 -8.34
C CYS A 161 -5.64 17.69 -8.03
N TYR A 162 -6.03 16.59 -7.38
CA TYR A 162 -7.41 16.38 -6.95
C TYR A 162 -7.77 17.17 -5.68
N ILE A 163 -6.78 17.67 -4.93
CA ILE A 163 -6.96 18.57 -3.80
C ILE A 163 -7.12 20.00 -4.35
N PRO A 164 -8.27 20.65 -4.16
CA PRO A 164 -8.45 22.04 -4.59
C PRO A 164 -7.41 22.97 -3.97
N HIS A 165 -6.82 23.85 -4.74
CA HIS A 165 -5.71 24.70 -4.28
C HIS A 165 -6.09 25.59 -3.07
N LYS A 166 -7.37 25.99 -2.96
CA LYS A 166 -7.91 26.75 -1.82
C LYS A 166 -7.86 25.98 -0.49
N ASN A 167 -7.79 24.64 -0.55
CA ASN A 167 -7.79 23.76 0.64
C ASN A 167 -6.38 23.36 1.06
N LYS A 168 -5.33 23.81 0.35
CA LYS A 168 -3.94 23.51 0.64
C LYS A 168 -3.35 24.48 1.67
N THR A 169 -3.86 24.46 2.91
CA THR A 169 -3.56 25.48 3.94
C THR A 169 -3.11 24.92 5.27
N ASP A 170 -3.52 23.71 5.64
CA ASP A 170 -3.44 23.22 7.01
C ASP A 170 -2.39 22.12 7.18
N VAL A 171 -1.91 21.95 8.39
CA VAL A 171 -1.16 20.79 8.86
C VAL A 171 -1.90 20.17 10.05
N MET A 172 -1.76 18.86 10.23
CA MET A 172 -2.41 18.11 11.28
C MET A 172 -1.87 18.52 12.66
N ASP A 173 -2.74 18.56 13.66
CA ASP A 173 -2.29 18.67 15.05
C ASP A 173 -1.47 17.43 15.47
N THR A 174 -0.36 17.64 16.11
CA THR A 174 0.55 16.57 16.52
C THR A 174 -0.11 15.55 17.46
N ASN A 175 -0.95 16.03 18.41
CA ASN A 175 -1.65 15.13 19.33
C ASN A 175 -2.73 14.31 18.62
N LEU A 176 -3.38 14.89 17.60
CA LEU A 176 -4.33 14.15 16.76
C LEU A 176 -3.62 13.00 16.03
N PHE A 177 -2.43 13.23 15.47
CA PHE A 177 -1.65 12.16 14.86
C PHE A 177 -1.34 11.02 15.83
N TYR A 178 -0.78 11.35 16.99
CA TYR A 178 -0.45 10.33 18.01
C TYR A 178 -1.68 9.55 18.45
N ARG A 179 -2.81 10.23 18.64
CA ARG A 179 -4.08 9.58 18.94
C ARG A 179 -4.52 8.59 17.86
N ILE A 180 -4.46 9.01 16.57
CA ILE A 180 -4.80 8.14 15.43
C ILE A 180 -3.95 6.87 15.45
N ILE A 181 -2.63 7.02 15.61
CA ILE A 181 -1.70 5.90 15.58
C ILE A 181 -1.91 4.96 16.76
N GLU A 182 -2.15 5.48 17.97
CA GLU A 182 -2.39 4.68 19.17
C GLU A 182 -3.74 3.94 19.11
N GLU A 183 -4.79 4.61 18.64
CA GLU A 183 -6.08 3.97 18.42
C GLU A 183 -6.01 2.92 17.31
N GLY A 184 -5.29 3.21 16.22
CA GLY A 184 -5.04 2.27 15.13
C GLY A 184 -4.24 1.03 15.60
N HIS A 185 -3.20 1.23 16.41
CA HIS A 185 -2.44 0.12 16.99
C HIS A 185 -3.31 -0.80 17.85
N LYS A 186 -4.22 -0.24 18.67
CA LYS A 186 -5.21 -1.02 19.44
C LYS A 186 -6.19 -1.81 18.54
N LEU A 187 -6.37 -1.39 17.29
CA LEU A 187 -7.12 -2.10 16.27
C LEU A 187 -6.26 -3.06 15.44
N ASN A 188 -5.01 -3.28 15.84
CA ASN A 188 -4.05 -4.17 15.18
C ASN A 188 -3.71 -3.78 13.73
N ILE A 189 -3.70 -2.48 13.39
CA ILE A 189 -3.21 -2.06 12.07
C ILE A 189 -1.74 -2.46 11.90
N ILE A 190 -1.34 -2.70 10.65
CA ILE A 190 0.03 -3.06 10.30
C ILE A 190 0.71 -2.01 9.43
N HIS A 191 -0.06 -1.11 8.83
CA HIS A 191 0.45 -0.18 7.84
C HIS A 191 -0.12 1.22 7.97
N VAL A 192 0.71 2.22 7.68
CA VAL A 192 0.31 3.63 7.61
C VAL A 192 0.88 4.27 6.35
N THR A 193 0.03 5.01 5.63
CA THR A 193 0.49 5.90 4.55
C THR A 193 0.45 7.34 5.03
N LEU A 194 1.59 8.02 5.02
CA LEU A 194 1.73 9.44 5.35
C LEU A 194 1.73 10.27 4.06
N SER A 195 0.76 11.15 3.92
CA SER A 195 0.58 11.93 2.71
C SER A 195 -0.09 13.29 2.98
N GLY A 196 -0.78 13.78 1.95
CA GLY A 196 -1.56 15.00 1.95
C GLY A 196 -1.23 15.90 0.77
N GLY A 197 -1.02 17.20 0.99
CA GLY A 197 -0.39 18.06 0.01
C GLY A 197 1.10 17.74 -0.08
N GLU A 198 1.87 18.13 0.95
CA GLU A 198 3.28 17.72 1.11
C GLU A 198 3.55 17.39 2.59
N PRO A 199 3.75 16.11 2.94
CA PRO A 199 3.92 15.70 4.33
C PRO A 199 5.20 16.26 4.98
N LEU A 200 6.26 16.53 4.20
CA LEU A 200 7.51 17.09 4.70
C LEU A 200 7.40 18.57 5.16
N LEU A 201 6.25 19.22 4.98
CA LEU A 201 5.95 20.51 5.58
C LEU A 201 5.64 20.38 7.08
N HIS A 202 5.30 19.19 7.57
CA HIS A 202 4.98 18.99 8.97
C HIS A 202 6.26 18.96 9.81
N LYS A 203 6.38 19.86 10.78
CA LYS A 203 7.58 20.00 11.60
C LYS A 203 7.93 18.74 12.41
N GLU A 204 6.90 18.00 12.86
CA GLU A 204 7.03 16.78 13.65
C GLU A 204 7.10 15.50 12.81
N PHE A 205 7.37 15.62 11.49
CA PHE A 205 7.41 14.45 10.60
C PHE A 205 8.35 13.35 11.11
N GLY A 206 9.55 13.72 11.61
CA GLY A 206 10.49 12.77 12.20
C GLY A 206 9.93 12.06 13.44
N GLY A 207 9.25 12.81 14.33
CA GLY A 207 8.57 12.23 15.50
C GLY A 207 7.45 11.27 15.12
N PHE A 208 6.75 11.54 14.01
CA PHE A 208 5.72 10.63 13.48
C PHE A 208 6.31 9.30 12.99
N LEU A 209 7.45 9.35 12.31
CA LEU A 209 8.16 8.12 11.90
C LEU A 209 8.67 7.33 13.12
N GLN A 210 9.17 8.04 14.15
CA GLN A 210 9.58 7.40 15.40
C GLN A 210 8.40 6.69 16.07
N LYS A 211 7.24 7.35 16.20
CA LYS A 211 6.05 6.75 16.81
C LYS A 211 5.57 5.52 16.04
N CYS A 212 5.57 5.56 14.70
CA CYS A 212 5.24 4.40 13.87
C CYS A 212 6.18 3.22 14.13
N ARG A 213 7.48 3.49 14.30
CA ARG A 213 8.49 2.46 14.62
C ARG A 213 8.28 1.87 16.02
N GLU A 214 8.00 2.71 17.03
CA GLU A 214 7.72 2.27 18.40
C GLU A 214 6.51 1.32 18.48
N LEU A 215 5.53 1.51 17.59
CA LEU A 215 4.33 0.67 17.50
C LEU A 215 4.44 -0.44 16.44
N ASP A 216 5.63 -0.69 15.93
CA ASP A 216 5.94 -1.71 14.93
C ASP A 216 4.98 -1.62 13.71
N LEU A 217 4.92 -0.45 13.08
CA LEU A 217 4.13 -0.18 11.88
C LEU A 217 5.02 -0.01 10.66
N SER A 218 4.61 -0.56 9.53
CA SER A 218 5.21 -0.21 8.25
C SER A 218 4.69 1.14 7.75
N VAL A 219 5.49 1.86 6.98
CA VAL A 219 5.17 3.24 6.57
C VAL A 219 5.43 3.45 5.09
N ASN A 220 4.42 3.94 4.37
CA ASN A 220 4.61 4.56 3.07
C ASN A 220 4.56 6.08 3.20
N VAL A 221 5.48 6.76 2.52
CA VAL A 221 5.53 8.23 2.46
C VAL A 221 5.26 8.67 1.02
N LEU A 222 4.20 9.47 0.81
CA LEU A 222 3.91 10.06 -0.50
C LEU A 222 4.35 11.54 -0.47
N SER A 223 5.46 11.87 -1.14
CA SER A 223 6.08 13.19 -1.07
C SER A 223 6.66 13.61 -2.41
N ASN A 224 6.65 14.92 -2.70
CA ASN A 224 7.35 15.50 -3.84
C ASN A 224 8.87 15.59 -3.63
N LEU A 225 9.36 15.28 -2.42
CA LEU A 225 10.78 15.24 -2.00
C LEU A 225 11.54 16.58 -2.08
N THR A 226 10.92 17.67 -2.48
CA THR A 226 11.61 18.95 -2.66
C THR A 226 12.11 19.55 -1.35
N LEU A 227 11.55 19.09 -0.22
CA LEU A 227 11.90 19.52 1.15
C LEU A 227 12.69 18.47 1.94
N LEU A 228 13.13 17.37 1.29
CA LEU A 228 13.80 16.28 1.96
C LEU A 228 15.18 16.68 2.48
N THR A 229 15.37 16.64 3.82
CA THR A 229 16.63 16.94 4.51
C THR A 229 17.39 15.66 4.87
N ASN A 230 18.66 15.81 5.23
CA ASN A 230 19.47 14.66 5.65
C ASN A 230 19.00 14.09 6.99
N GLU A 231 18.51 14.94 7.90
CA GLU A 231 17.97 14.55 9.22
C GLU A 231 16.73 13.66 9.03
N ILE A 232 15.84 14.01 8.10
CA ILE A 232 14.67 13.20 7.77
C ILE A 232 15.08 11.85 7.18
N ILE A 233 16.10 11.82 6.32
CA ILE A 233 16.62 10.57 5.75
C ILE A 233 17.17 9.65 6.85
N GLU A 234 17.95 10.19 7.78
CA GLU A 234 18.47 9.40 8.90
C GLU A 234 17.35 8.86 9.80
N GLU A 235 16.24 9.59 9.95
CA GLU A 235 15.08 9.08 10.67
C GLU A 235 14.33 8.00 9.86
N MET A 236 14.14 8.18 8.55
CA MET A 236 13.54 7.18 7.68
C MET A 236 14.30 5.85 7.70
N LYS A 237 15.63 5.87 7.69
CA LYS A 237 16.51 4.67 7.75
C LYS A 237 16.27 3.79 8.96
N LYS A 238 15.78 4.36 10.06
CA LYS A 238 15.51 3.60 11.28
C LYS A 238 14.24 2.75 11.18
N ASN A 239 13.40 2.98 10.17
CA ASN A 239 12.15 2.26 9.94
C ASN A 239 12.37 1.16 8.86
N PRO A 240 12.50 -0.12 9.24
CA PRO A 240 12.94 -1.18 8.33
C PRO A 240 11.94 -1.50 7.21
N LEU A 241 10.66 -1.15 7.42
CA LEU A 241 9.56 -1.32 6.45
C LEU A 241 9.02 0.04 5.97
N LEU A 242 9.92 1.00 5.74
CA LEU A 242 9.56 2.28 5.13
C LEU A 242 9.86 2.27 3.64
N SER A 243 8.93 2.78 2.85
CA SER A 243 9.12 3.05 1.44
C SER A 243 8.52 4.40 1.03
N VAL A 244 8.96 4.93 -0.10
CA VAL A 244 8.59 6.27 -0.55
C VAL A 244 8.01 6.22 -1.96
N GLN A 245 6.96 6.98 -2.22
CA GLN A 245 6.51 7.27 -3.58
C GLN A 245 6.65 8.76 -3.86
N THR A 246 7.19 9.10 -5.04
CA THR A 246 7.29 10.47 -5.51
C THR A 246 6.73 10.61 -6.92
N SER A 247 6.32 11.81 -7.31
CA SER A 247 5.85 12.07 -8.66
C SER A 247 6.95 12.71 -9.51
N ILE A 248 7.19 12.11 -10.70
CA ILE A 248 8.02 12.72 -11.75
C ILE A 248 7.22 12.69 -13.04
N TYR A 249 6.95 13.86 -13.60
CA TYR A 249 6.07 13.99 -14.77
C TYR A 249 6.84 13.96 -16.09
N SER A 250 8.08 14.45 -16.08
CA SER A 250 8.97 14.52 -17.26
C SER A 250 10.41 14.63 -16.79
N MET A 251 11.36 14.15 -17.61
CA MET A 251 12.78 14.43 -17.42
C MET A 251 13.20 15.79 -18.02
N ASN A 252 12.29 16.45 -18.75
CA ASN A 252 12.47 17.83 -19.20
C ASN A 252 12.01 18.80 -18.08
N PRO A 253 12.91 19.66 -17.54
CA PRO A 253 12.58 20.60 -16.47
C PRO A 253 11.42 21.53 -16.81
N ASP A 254 11.37 22.07 -18.04
CA ASP A 254 10.32 23.01 -18.43
C ASP A 254 8.92 22.36 -18.39
N VAL A 255 8.83 21.08 -18.75
CA VAL A 255 7.58 20.33 -18.73
C VAL A 255 7.19 19.99 -17.29
N HIS A 256 8.11 19.44 -16.50
CA HIS A 256 7.86 19.05 -15.11
C HIS A 256 7.46 20.27 -14.27
N ASP A 257 8.27 21.31 -14.31
CA ASP A 257 8.10 22.53 -13.50
C ASP A 257 6.81 23.29 -13.90
N ASN A 258 6.44 23.27 -15.18
CA ASN A 258 5.15 23.80 -15.62
C ASN A 258 3.95 22.98 -15.08
N ILE A 259 4.10 21.68 -14.84
CA ILE A 259 3.04 20.87 -14.21
C ILE A 259 2.94 21.17 -12.72
N THR A 260 4.05 21.25 -12.01
CA THR A 260 4.10 21.54 -10.56
C THR A 260 3.86 22.99 -10.22
N LYS A 261 4.04 23.90 -11.21
CA LYS A 261 4.02 25.37 -11.06
C LYS A 261 5.10 25.89 -10.11
N VAL A 262 6.25 25.20 -10.09
CA VAL A 262 7.42 25.58 -9.28
C VAL A 262 8.70 25.36 -10.06
N ASP A 263 9.38 26.46 -10.38
CA ASP A 263 10.67 26.43 -11.10
C ASP A 263 11.72 25.68 -10.26
N GLY A 264 12.47 24.80 -10.91
CA GLY A 264 13.49 23.96 -10.29
C GLY A 264 12.95 22.80 -9.45
N SER A 265 11.65 22.50 -9.52
CA SER A 265 11.06 21.39 -8.77
C SER A 265 11.61 20.04 -9.21
N LEU A 266 11.79 19.78 -10.52
CA LEU A 266 12.41 18.56 -11.01
C LEU A 266 13.82 18.33 -10.41
N ALA A 267 14.65 19.36 -10.43
CA ALA A 267 16.01 19.26 -9.90
C ALA A 267 16.04 18.90 -8.42
N LYS A 268 15.14 19.50 -7.62
CA LYS A 268 14.99 19.21 -6.18
C LYS A 268 14.46 17.78 -5.95
N THR A 269 13.42 17.36 -6.66
CA THR A 269 12.86 16.00 -6.59
C THR A 269 13.91 14.95 -6.94
N LEU A 270 14.67 15.13 -8.06
CA LEU A 270 15.75 14.23 -8.45
C LEU A 270 16.89 14.19 -7.43
N CYS A 271 17.20 15.32 -6.79
CA CYS A 271 18.15 15.36 -5.68
C CYS A 271 17.66 14.51 -4.50
N GLY A 272 16.37 14.62 -4.13
CA GLY A 272 15.73 13.79 -3.12
C GLY A 272 15.79 12.30 -3.45
N VAL A 273 15.43 11.93 -4.68
CA VAL A 273 15.51 10.54 -5.16
C VAL A 273 16.94 9.99 -5.03
N LYS A 274 17.95 10.71 -5.49
CA LYS A 274 19.35 10.28 -5.36
C LYS A 274 19.79 10.08 -3.91
N LYS A 275 19.32 10.91 -2.98
CA LYS A 275 19.60 10.77 -1.56
C LYS A 275 18.95 9.50 -0.99
N LEU A 276 17.68 9.21 -1.34
CA LEU A 276 16.98 7.99 -0.91
C LEU A 276 17.67 6.73 -1.45
N LEU A 277 18.06 6.72 -2.72
CA LEU A 277 18.81 5.61 -3.32
C LEU A 277 20.13 5.35 -2.58
N LYS A 278 20.89 6.42 -2.28
CA LYS A 278 22.14 6.32 -1.49
C LYS A 278 21.87 5.76 -0.08
N ALA A 279 20.72 6.09 0.50
CA ALA A 279 20.29 5.60 1.81
C ALA A 279 19.70 4.19 1.76
N LYS A 280 19.56 3.57 0.57
CA LYS A 280 18.90 2.28 0.34
C LYS A 280 17.43 2.24 0.80
N ILE A 281 16.75 3.37 0.76
CA ILE A 281 15.32 3.47 1.05
C ILE A 281 14.56 3.14 -0.24
N PRO A 282 13.65 2.15 -0.23
CA PRO A 282 12.88 1.79 -1.41
C PRO A 282 12.02 2.95 -1.91
N ILE A 283 12.00 3.14 -3.22
CA ILE A 283 11.27 4.22 -3.86
C ILE A 283 10.54 3.75 -5.12
N GLN A 284 9.35 4.30 -5.34
CA GLN A 284 8.59 4.18 -6.58
C GLN A 284 8.32 5.57 -7.16
N ILE A 285 8.33 5.69 -8.48
CA ILE A 285 7.88 6.89 -9.18
C ILE A 285 6.45 6.70 -9.65
N SER A 286 5.59 7.67 -9.33
CA SER A 286 4.27 7.85 -9.96
C SER A 286 4.41 8.86 -11.09
N CYS A 287 3.99 8.48 -12.30
CA CYS A 287 4.01 9.33 -13.48
C CYS A 287 2.58 9.49 -14.05
N PRO A 288 1.75 10.38 -13.47
CA PRO A 288 0.48 10.75 -14.09
C PRO A 288 0.73 11.37 -15.47
N VAL A 289 0.12 10.78 -16.51
CA VAL A 289 0.27 11.26 -17.88
C VAL A 289 -0.90 12.15 -18.25
N MET A 290 -0.58 13.34 -18.76
CA MET A 290 -1.55 14.37 -19.12
C MET A 290 -1.08 15.12 -20.38
N LYS A 291 -1.86 16.07 -20.87
CA LYS A 291 -1.54 16.81 -22.12
C LYS A 291 -0.15 17.40 -22.15
N GLN A 292 0.39 17.83 -21.00
CA GLN A 292 1.68 18.52 -20.89
C GLN A 292 2.88 17.57 -21.08
N ASN A 293 2.76 16.32 -20.64
CA ASN A 293 3.90 15.36 -20.63
C ASN A 293 3.69 14.11 -21.48
N LYS A 294 2.61 14.03 -22.26
CA LYS A 294 2.28 12.85 -23.09
C LYS A 294 3.37 12.43 -24.07
N ASP A 295 4.22 13.37 -24.48
CA ASP A 295 5.29 13.13 -25.44
C ASP A 295 6.66 12.92 -24.76
N THR A 296 6.75 13.04 -23.43
CA THR A 296 8.01 12.99 -22.66
C THR A 296 7.98 12.04 -21.46
N PHE A 297 6.84 11.41 -21.14
CA PHE A 297 6.72 10.50 -19.99
C PHE A 297 7.56 9.22 -20.15
N VAL A 298 7.80 8.77 -21.38
CA VAL A 298 8.62 7.58 -21.68
C VAL A 298 10.05 7.75 -21.17
N ASP A 299 10.58 8.98 -21.19
CA ASP A 299 11.90 9.26 -20.64
C ASP A 299 11.96 9.05 -19.12
N VAL A 300 10.84 9.25 -18.41
CA VAL A 300 10.73 8.94 -16.99
C VAL A 300 10.80 7.43 -16.76
N ILE A 301 10.10 6.63 -17.58
CA ILE A 301 10.15 5.15 -17.52
C ILE A 301 11.59 4.68 -17.71
N LYS A 302 12.26 5.14 -18.78
CA LYS A 302 13.65 4.76 -19.07
C LYS A 302 14.62 5.20 -17.98
N TRP A 303 14.43 6.41 -17.46
CA TRP A 303 15.25 6.90 -16.35
C TRP A 303 15.04 6.06 -15.07
N GLY A 304 13.79 5.73 -14.74
CA GLY A 304 13.46 4.87 -13.62
C GLY A 304 14.11 3.49 -13.76
N TYR A 305 13.96 2.84 -14.90
CA TYR A 305 14.58 1.55 -15.20
C TYR A 305 16.11 1.59 -15.02
N ASN A 306 16.78 2.60 -15.59
CA ASN A 306 18.23 2.77 -15.48
C ASN A 306 18.73 3.03 -14.06
N ASN A 307 17.84 3.50 -13.17
CA ASN A 307 18.12 3.71 -11.74
C ASN A 307 17.51 2.63 -10.84
N ASN A 308 17.03 1.53 -11.42
CA ASN A 308 16.42 0.42 -10.68
C ASN A 308 15.13 0.80 -9.93
N ILE A 309 14.37 1.77 -10.41
CA ILE A 309 13.15 2.29 -9.80
C ILE A 309 11.94 1.90 -10.64
N ALA A 310 10.91 1.32 -10.01
CA ALA A 310 9.64 1.09 -10.67
C ALA A 310 8.90 2.41 -10.94
N VAL A 311 8.34 2.54 -12.16
CA VAL A 311 7.54 3.70 -12.56
C VAL A 311 6.10 3.24 -12.79
N ALA A 312 5.17 3.79 -12.02
CA ALA A 312 3.74 3.59 -12.22
C ALA A 312 3.20 4.69 -13.16
N VAL A 313 2.72 4.29 -14.31
CA VAL A 313 2.15 5.20 -15.32
C VAL A 313 0.63 5.25 -15.14
N GLU A 314 0.07 6.44 -15.00
CA GLU A 314 -1.36 6.65 -14.77
C GLU A 314 -1.93 7.61 -15.84
N PRO A 315 -2.55 7.10 -16.92
CA PRO A 315 -3.05 7.95 -18.01
C PRO A 315 -4.39 8.61 -17.73
N VAL A 316 -5.00 8.34 -16.55
CA VAL A 316 -6.29 8.89 -16.17
C VAL A 316 -6.18 9.74 -14.91
N ILE A 317 -6.41 11.04 -15.02
CA ILE A 317 -6.55 11.95 -13.89
C ILE A 317 -8.02 12.08 -13.49
N PHE A 318 -8.28 12.22 -12.17
CA PHE A 318 -9.62 12.28 -11.58
C PHE A 318 -10.03 13.73 -11.32
N ALA A 319 -11.34 14.00 -11.28
CA ALA A 319 -11.87 15.28 -10.85
C ALA A 319 -11.48 15.57 -9.39
N SER A 320 -11.40 16.85 -9.05
CA SER A 320 -11.18 17.29 -7.68
C SER A 320 -12.27 16.77 -6.75
N TYR A 321 -11.94 16.54 -5.48
CA TYR A 321 -12.91 15.97 -4.52
C TYR A 321 -14.08 16.90 -4.21
N ASP A 322 -13.98 18.21 -4.50
CA ASP A 322 -15.08 19.17 -4.39
C ASP A 322 -15.99 19.22 -5.65
N HIS A 323 -15.96 18.17 -6.47
CA HIS A 323 -16.65 18.03 -7.76
C HIS A 323 -16.23 19.03 -8.83
N SER A 324 -15.20 19.84 -8.58
CA SER A 324 -14.62 20.70 -9.61
C SER A 324 -13.92 19.87 -10.68
N LYS A 325 -14.17 20.23 -11.95
CA LYS A 325 -13.59 19.59 -13.13
C LYS A 325 -12.46 20.40 -13.78
N ASN A 326 -12.00 21.47 -13.14
CA ASN A 326 -11.00 22.37 -13.72
C ASN A 326 -9.69 21.66 -14.05
N ASN A 327 -9.24 20.73 -13.18
CA ASN A 327 -8.06 19.93 -13.40
C ASN A 327 -8.21 18.95 -14.58
N LEU A 328 -9.43 18.55 -14.95
CA LEU A 328 -9.71 17.67 -16.10
C LEU A 328 -9.42 18.32 -17.45
N SER A 329 -9.25 19.64 -17.51
CA SER A 329 -8.75 20.31 -18.72
C SER A 329 -7.38 19.79 -19.16
N ASN A 330 -6.61 19.21 -18.24
CA ASN A 330 -5.31 18.59 -18.47
C ASN A 330 -5.39 17.10 -18.85
N ARG A 331 -6.57 16.45 -18.72
CA ARG A 331 -6.79 15.04 -19.06
C ARG A 331 -6.55 14.80 -20.56
N LEU A 332 -5.93 13.67 -20.88
CA LEU A 332 -5.74 13.20 -22.25
C LEU A 332 -7.09 12.91 -22.93
N LYS A 333 -7.11 13.04 -24.25
CA LYS A 333 -8.18 12.48 -25.09
C LYS A 333 -7.97 10.98 -25.28
N LEU A 334 -8.97 10.27 -25.77
CA LEU A 334 -8.91 8.82 -25.94
C LEU A 334 -7.84 8.39 -26.95
N ASP A 335 -7.67 9.14 -28.05
CA ASP A 335 -6.64 8.89 -29.05
C ASP A 335 -5.20 9.15 -28.51
N GLU A 336 -5.06 10.05 -27.53
CA GLU A 336 -3.80 10.29 -26.83
C GLU A 336 -3.53 9.17 -25.81
N ILE A 337 -4.56 8.68 -25.09
CA ILE A 337 -4.45 7.53 -24.18
C ILE A 337 -4.07 6.26 -24.94
N GLU A 338 -4.63 6.06 -26.13
CA GLU A 338 -4.27 4.94 -26.99
C GLU A 338 -2.75 4.88 -27.25
N LYS A 339 -2.14 6.02 -27.53
CA LYS A 339 -0.68 6.13 -27.74
C LYS A 339 0.12 5.87 -26.45
N VAL A 340 -0.40 6.31 -25.31
CA VAL A 340 0.24 6.01 -24.00
C VAL A 340 0.24 4.51 -23.75
N ILE A 341 -0.88 3.82 -24.02
CA ILE A 341 -0.96 2.35 -23.87
C ILE A 341 0.02 1.65 -24.80
N ASP A 342 0.15 2.09 -26.06
CA ASP A 342 1.14 1.54 -26.99
C ASP A 342 2.56 1.67 -26.43
N CYS A 343 2.92 2.86 -25.92
CA CYS A 343 4.23 3.09 -25.29
C CYS A 343 4.44 2.20 -24.05
N GLU A 344 3.42 2.03 -23.18
CA GLU A 344 3.50 1.10 -22.04
C GLU A 344 3.79 -0.34 -22.49
N LEU A 345 3.14 -0.79 -23.55
CA LEU A 345 3.36 -2.13 -24.10
C LEU A 345 4.78 -2.28 -24.68
N ASP A 346 5.26 -1.28 -25.40
CA ASP A 346 6.63 -1.24 -25.98
C ASP A 346 7.72 -1.21 -24.89
N GLU A 347 7.47 -0.56 -23.75
CA GLU A 347 8.37 -0.52 -22.59
C GLU A 347 8.22 -1.74 -21.64
N GLY A 348 7.45 -2.77 -22.03
CA GLY A 348 7.41 -4.07 -21.37
C GLY A 348 6.34 -4.24 -20.29
N TYR A 349 5.39 -3.32 -20.14
CA TYR A 349 4.30 -3.43 -19.14
C TYR A 349 3.21 -4.48 -19.50
N GLY A 350 3.25 -5.06 -20.69
CA GLY A 350 2.21 -5.96 -21.22
C GLY A 350 1.86 -7.12 -20.31
N ASN A 351 2.86 -7.82 -19.76
CA ASN A 351 2.62 -8.94 -18.84
C ASN A 351 1.99 -8.51 -17.52
N MET A 352 2.39 -7.36 -16.97
CA MET A 352 1.80 -6.81 -15.74
C MET A 352 0.32 -6.47 -15.95
N ILE A 353 -0.01 -5.78 -17.04
CA ILE A 353 -1.40 -5.43 -17.40
C ILE A 353 -2.23 -6.69 -17.60
N TRP A 354 -1.69 -7.70 -18.26
CA TRP A 354 -2.37 -8.97 -18.51
C TRP A 354 -2.68 -9.74 -17.22
N ASN A 355 -1.70 -9.89 -16.33
CA ASN A 355 -1.90 -10.61 -15.07
C ASN A 355 -2.95 -9.92 -14.19
N ALA A 356 -2.91 -8.59 -14.11
CA ALA A 356 -3.92 -7.81 -13.41
C ALA A 356 -5.32 -7.96 -14.03
N ALA A 357 -5.43 -8.12 -15.36
CA ALA A 357 -6.69 -8.33 -16.04
C ALA A 357 -7.27 -9.71 -15.72
N ILE A 358 -6.47 -10.78 -15.76
CA ILE A 358 -6.89 -12.13 -15.39
C ILE A 358 -7.43 -12.18 -13.96
N GLU A 359 -6.73 -11.57 -13.02
CA GLU A 359 -7.16 -11.50 -11.62
C GLU A 359 -8.53 -10.83 -11.50
N LYS A 360 -8.73 -9.68 -12.16
CA LYS A 360 -10.03 -8.98 -12.15
C LYS A 360 -11.15 -9.76 -12.83
N GLU A 361 -10.85 -10.51 -13.90
CA GLU A 361 -11.82 -11.36 -14.58
C GLU A 361 -12.30 -12.53 -13.72
N SER A 362 -11.44 -13.05 -12.85
CA SER A 362 -11.77 -14.14 -11.92
C SER A 362 -12.74 -13.71 -10.81
N MET A 363 -12.89 -12.41 -10.55
CA MET A 363 -13.80 -11.89 -9.51
C MET A 363 -15.27 -12.20 -9.84
N LYS A 364 -16.02 -12.62 -8.82
CA LYS A 364 -17.43 -12.96 -8.92
C LYS A 364 -18.32 -11.71 -8.79
N ASN A 365 -19.58 -11.83 -9.22
CA ASN A 365 -20.56 -10.76 -9.11
C ASN A 365 -20.91 -10.40 -7.65
N ASP A 366 -20.76 -11.35 -6.74
CA ASP A 366 -20.95 -11.16 -5.30
C ASP A 366 -19.70 -10.64 -4.57
N ASP A 367 -18.56 -10.49 -5.26
CA ASP A 367 -17.37 -9.92 -4.67
C ASP A 367 -17.50 -8.39 -4.54
N PRO A 368 -16.80 -7.79 -3.56
CA PRO A 368 -16.75 -6.35 -3.42
C PRO A 368 -16.21 -5.68 -4.70
N ILE A 369 -16.78 -4.53 -5.05
CA ILE A 369 -16.30 -3.76 -6.21
C ILE A 369 -15.00 -3.02 -5.92
N CYS A 370 -14.75 -2.69 -4.65
CA CYS A 370 -13.59 -1.94 -4.19
C CYS A 370 -13.25 -2.31 -2.74
N SER A 371 -11.98 -2.14 -2.35
CA SER A 371 -11.48 -2.40 -0.99
C SER A 371 -11.77 -1.28 0.02
N VAL A 372 -12.37 -0.15 -0.39
CA VAL A 372 -12.66 0.98 0.52
C VAL A 372 -13.49 0.56 1.74
N CYS A 373 -13.09 1.03 2.91
CA CYS A 373 -13.73 0.72 4.19
C CYS A 373 -13.79 -0.78 4.54
N ARG A 374 -13.06 -1.66 3.82
CA ARG A 374 -12.95 -3.09 4.13
C ARG A 374 -11.66 -3.39 4.90
N PHE A 375 -10.56 -2.76 4.49
CA PHE A 375 -9.23 -2.93 5.09
C PHE A 375 -8.56 -1.61 5.43
N SER A 376 -9.08 -0.50 4.91
CA SER A 376 -8.49 0.82 5.08
C SER A 376 -9.52 1.94 5.02
N PHE A 377 -9.12 3.09 5.51
CA PHE A 377 -9.74 4.39 5.28
C PHE A 377 -8.68 5.50 5.29
N CYS A 378 -9.11 6.72 4.98
CA CYS A 378 -8.27 7.91 5.01
C CYS A 378 -8.70 8.86 6.14
N VAL A 379 -7.74 9.53 6.78
CA VAL A 379 -7.98 10.57 7.79
C VAL A 379 -7.37 11.87 7.32
N SER A 380 -8.16 12.95 7.34
CA SER A 380 -7.71 14.30 6.99
C SER A 380 -6.94 14.98 8.10
N VAL A 381 -6.33 16.12 7.77
CA VAL A 381 -5.65 17.02 8.74
C VAL A 381 -6.54 17.48 9.90
N LYS A 382 -7.86 17.45 9.73
CA LYS A 382 -8.85 17.86 10.74
C LYS A 382 -9.49 16.69 11.49
N GLY A 383 -9.13 15.45 11.15
CA GLY A 383 -9.69 14.26 11.80
C GLY A 383 -10.98 13.76 11.16
N ASP A 384 -11.41 14.30 10.02
CA ASP A 384 -12.50 13.69 9.25
C ASP A 384 -12.00 12.39 8.62
N VAL A 385 -12.84 11.36 8.65
CA VAL A 385 -12.54 10.05 8.10
C VAL A 385 -13.28 9.84 6.79
N TYR A 386 -12.55 9.42 5.75
CA TYR A 386 -13.05 9.19 4.39
C TYR A 386 -12.81 7.76 3.92
N PRO A 387 -13.59 7.25 2.96
CA PRO A 387 -13.36 5.93 2.38
C PRO A 387 -11.98 5.80 1.70
N CYS A 388 -11.53 6.84 1.01
CA CYS A 388 -10.19 6.95 0.42
C CYS A 388 -9.79 8.42 0.25
N ALA A 389 -8.49 8.70 0.04
CA ALA A 389 -7.93 10.04 -0.01
C ALA A 389 -8.59 10.96 -1.07
N GLY A 390 -8.97 10.40 -2.22
CA GLY A 390 -9.64 11.17 -3.27
C GLY A 390 -11.13 11.43 -3.04
N TRP A 391 -11.74 10.91 -1.96
CA TRP A 391 -13.20 10.96 -1.76
C TRP A 391 -13.60 11.73 -0.49
N GLN A 392 -13.11 12.94 -0.37
CA GLN A 392 -13.27 13.75 0.87
C GLN A 392 -14.67 14.35 1.06
N THR A 393 -15.53 14.31 0.05
CA THR A 393 -16.95 14.67 0.21
C THR A 393 -17.79 13.58 0.91
N ASN A 394 -17.27 12.35 0.99
CA ASN A 394 -17.97 11.25 1.64
C ASN A 394 -17.39 10.99 3.05
N VAL A 395 -17.66 11.91 3.99
CA VAL A 395 -17.24 11.76 5.39
C VAL A 395 -17.99 10.60 6.04
N VAL A 396 -17.26 9.59 6.53
CA VAL A 396 -17.81 8.39 7.18
C VAL A 396 -17.69 8.42 8.70
N GLY A 397 -16.95 9.37 9.26
CA GLY A 397 -16.79 9.62 10.69
C GLY A 397 -15.93 10.84 10.95
N CYS A 398 -15.87 11.29 12.21
CA CYS A 398 -15.07 12.43 12.63
C CYS A 398 -14.41 12.14 13.98
N LEU A 399 -13.08 12.26 14.04
CA LEU A 399 -12.29 12.00 15.25
C LEU A 399 -12.44 13.09 16.32
N GLU A 400 -13.02 14.23 16.01
CA GLU A 400 -13.36 15.23 17.01
C GLU A 400 -14.41 14.71 18.00
N THR A 401 -15.35 13.89 17.53
CA THR A 401 -16.50 13.39 18.31
C THR A 401 -16.51 11.88 18.54
N GLN A 402 -15.66 11.12 17.87
CA GLN A 402 -15.63 9.66 17.87
C GLN A 402 -14.19 9.16 18.00
N ASN A 403 -14.02 7.88 18.38
CA ASN A 403 -12.74 7.19 18.24
C ASN A 403 -12.73 6.28 16.98
N LEU A 404 -11.53 5.81 16.57
CA LEU A 404 -11.38 4.99 15.36
C LEU A 404 -12.20 3.69 15.42
N SER A 405 -12.27 3.05 16.58
CA SER A 405 -13.05 1.80 16.76
C SER A 405 -14.54 2.04 16.55
N GLU A 406 -15.08 3.12 17.10
CA GLU A 406 -16.48 3.51 16.91
C GLU A 406 -16.79 3.79 15.44
N ILE A 407 -15.93 4.56 14.76
CA ILE A 407 -16.09 4.85 13.33
C ILE A 407 -16.05 3.55 12.53
N TRP A 408 -15.03 2.70 12.76
CA TRP A 408 -14.82 1.47 12.00
C TRP A 408 -15.97 0.46 12.14
N LYS A 409 -16.48 0.29 13.35
CA LYS A 409 -17.51 -0.71 13.70
C LYS A 409 -18.93 -0.20 13.52
N ASN A 410 -19.18 1.07 13.83
CA ASN A 410 -20.53 1.57 14.01
C ASN A 410 -21.01 2.52 12.91
N SER A 411 -20.13 3.12 12.09
CA SER A 411 -20.55 4.02 11.02
C SER A 411 -21.47 3.33 10.02
N ASP A 412 -22.70 3.83 9.89
CA ASP A 412 -23.67 3.29 8.93
C ASP A 412 -23.21 3.48 7.48
N LYS A 413 -22.50 4.58 7.20
CA LYS A 413 -21.92 4.82 5.88
C LYS A 413 -20.86 3.75 5.53
N ILE A 414 -19.98 3.39 6.46
CA ILE A 414 -19.02 2.30 6.29
C ILE A 414 -19.75 0.99 6.03
N LYS A 415 -20.77 0.67 6.83
CA LYS A 415 -21.59 -0.54 6.66
C LYS A 415 -22.27 -0.59 5.29
N CYS A 416 -22.77 0.57 4.80
CA CYS A 416 -23.35 0.67 3.45
C CYS A 416 -22.30 0.43 2.36
N LEU A 417 -21.13 1.07 2.44
CA LEU A 417 -20.05 0.92 1.47
C LEU A 417 -19.54 -0.54 1.39
N ARG A 418 -19.42 -1.22 2.53
CA ARG A 418 -19.01 -2.63 2.60
C ARG A 418 -19.98 -3.59 1.91
N LYS A 419 -21.26 -3.24 1.83
CA LYS A 419 -22.30 -4.06 1.17
C LYS A 419 -22.28 -3.94 -0.34
N ILE A 420 -21.63 -2.91 -0.90
CA ILE A 420 -21.61 -2.69 -2.34
C ILE A 420 -20.77 -3.77 -3.02
N LYS A 421 -21.38 -4.44 -3.99
CA LYS A 421 -20.84 -5.56 -4.74
C LYS A 421 -20.81 -5.24 -6.22
N ARG A 422 -20.09 -6.05 -6.99
CA ARG A 422 -20.02 -5.92 -8.44
C ARG A 422 -21.41 -5.97 -9.08
N LYS A 423 -22.32 -6.83 -8.63
CA LYS A 423 -23.68 -6.94 -9.12
C LYS A 423 -24.53 -5.67 -9.00
N ASP A 424 -24.17 -4.77 -8.07
CA ASP A 424 -24.87 -3.50 -7.89
C ASP A 424 -24.55 -2.47 -9.00
N PHE A 425 -23.66 -2.85 -9.92
CA PHE A 425 -23.35 -2.14 -11.17
C PHE A 425 -23.76 -2.96 -12.38
N PRO A 426 -25.05 -2.98 -12.75
CA PRO A 426 -25.59 -3.92 -13.75
C PRO A 426 -24.87 -3.87 -15.10
N ARG A 427 -24.42 -2.69 -15.54
CA ARG A 427 -23.65 -2.53 -16.79
C ARG A 427 -22.26 -3.20 -16.74
N CYS A 428 -21.74 -3.47 -15.55
CA CYS A 428 -20.41 -4.04 -15.36
C CYS A 428 -20.42 -5.56 -15.16
N VAL A 429 -21.60 -6.18 -14.92
CA VAL A 429 -21.75 -7.62 -14.62
C VAL A 429 -21.27 -8.45 -15.80
N ASP A 430 -21.75 -8.15 -17.00
CA ASP A 430 -21.45 -8.90 -18.24
C ASP A 430 -20.55 -8.08 -19.19
N CYS A 431 -19.82 -7.09 -18.66
CA CYS A 431 -18.95 -6.26 -19.48
C CYS A 431 -17.74 -7.06 -19.97
N LYS A 432 -17.52 -7.09 -21.28
CA LYS A 432 -16.37 -7.76 -21.92
C LYS A 432 -15.02 -7.17 -21.51
N ASP A 433 -15.00 -5.89 -21.09
CA ASP A 433 -13.78 -5.14 -20.73
C ASP A 433 -13.52 -5.11 -19.23
N ARG A 434 -14.25 -5.90 -18.43
CA ARG A 434 -14.22 -5.85 -16.96
C ARG A 434 -12.83 -6.15 -16.37
N GLY A 435 -12.04 -7.01 -17.01
CA GLY A 435 -10.66 -7.32 -16.60
C GLY A 435 -9.72 -6.11 -16.71
N TYR A 436 -9.99 -5.23 -17.66
CA TYR A 436 -9.18 -4.05 -17.95
C TYR A 436 -9.70 -2.77 -17.28
N CYS A 437 -10.81 -2.89 -16.55
CA CYS A 437 -11.48 -1.78 -15.89
C CYS A 437 -11.34 -1.86 -14.37
N THR A 438 -11.13 -0.70 -13.74
CA THR A 438 -11.34 -0.53 -12.30
C THR A 438 -12.55 0.38 -12.12
N VAL A 439 -13.69 -0.20 -11.73
CA VAL A 439 -14.86 0.61 -11.35
C VAL A 439 -14.50 1.35 -10.07
N CYS A 440 -14.33 2.66 -10.19
CA CYS A 440 -13.93 3.52 -9.08
C CYS A 440 -15.12 4.36 -8.61
N MET A 441 -15.69 4.00 -7.46
CA MET A 441 -16.82 4.73 -6.87
C MET A 441 -16.48 6.19 -6.58
N MET A 442 -15.25 6.48 -6.19
CA MET A 442 -14.75 7.84 -5.99
C MET A 442 -14.76 8.63 -7.30
N SER A 443 -14.22 8.07 -8.38
CA SER A 443 -14.22 8.73 -9.70
C SER A 443 -15.63 8.95 -10.22
N ASN A 444 -16.52 7.96 -10.04
CA ASN A 444 -17.95 8.12 -10.37
C ASN A 444 -18.55 9.28 -9.59
N SER A 445 -18.39 9.30 -8.26
CA SER A 445 -18.94 10.34 -7.39
C SER A 445 -18.38 11.72 -7.71
N ASN A 446 -17.05 11.87 -7.82
CA ASN A 446 -16.41 13.17 -8.00
C ASN A 446 -16.72 13.79 -9.38
N GLU A 447 -16.92 13.01 -10.42
CA GLU A 447 -17.26 13.52 -11.75
C GLU A 447 -18.76 13.76 -11.96
N ASN A 448 -19.61 13.35 -11.02
CA ASN A 448 -21.04 13.64 -11.00
C ASN A 448 -21.36 14.74 -9.97
N GLN A 449 -22.11 15.77 -10.38
CA GLN A 449 -22.44 16.90 -9.51
C GLN A 449 -23.32 16.51 -8.31
N ASP A 450 -24.14 15.47 -8.47
CA ASP A 450 -24.99 14.90 -7.41
C ASP A 450 -24.24 13.88 -6.52
N GLY A 451 -22.96 13.60 -6.81
CA GLY A 451 -22.14 12.68 -6.04
C GLY A 451 -22.54 11.21 -6.19
N ASP A 452 -23.36 10.85 -7.17
CA ASP A 452 -23.84 9.48 -7.37
C ASP A 452 -22.68 8.53 -7.71
N LEU A 453 -22.37 7.64 -6.80
CA LEU A 453 -21.30 6.64 -6.93
C LEU A 453 -21.65 5.48 -7.89
N PHE A 454 -22.95 5.25 -8.18
CA PHE A 454 -23.42 4.21 -9.09
C PHE A 454 -23.46 4.64 -10.55
N ARG A 455 -23.39 5.94 -10.81
CA ARG A 455 -23.34 6.47 -12.17
C ARG A 455 -21.97 6.28 -12.78
N ILE A 456 -21.86 5.26 -13.66
CA ILE A 456 -20.60 4.84 -14.27
C ILE A 456 -19.95 5.99 -15.05
N ASN A 457 -18.66 6.15 -14.87
CA ASN A 457 -17.84 7.09 -15.64
C ASN A 457 -17.55 6.51 -17.03
N GLU A 458 -18.23 7.05 -18.05
CA GLU A 458 -18.12 6.60 -19.45
C GLU A 458 -16.70 6.73 -20.01
N PHE A 459 -15.94 7.71 -19.54
CA PHE A 459 -14.55 7.87 -19.97
C PHE A 459 -13.71 6.68 -19.55
N ASN A 460 -13.86 6.22 -18.29
CA ASN A 460 -13.15 5.05 -17.79
C ASN A 460 -13.54 3.77 -18.54
N CYS A 461 -14.81 3.63 -18.94
CA CYS A 461 -15.25 2.49 -19.78
C CYS A 461 -14.51 2.46 -21.12
N LYS A 462 -14.39 3.61 -21.79
CA LYS A 462 -13.67 3.70 -23.06
C LYS A 462 -12.17 3.45 -22.93
N VAL A 463 -11.56 3.88 -21.82
CA VAL A 463 -10.15 3.59 -21.52
C VAL A 463 -9.96 2.07 -21.33
N ALA A 464 -10.87 1.41 -20.62
CA ALA A 464 -10.83 -0.05 -20.46
C ALA A 464 -10.95 -0.80 -21.79
N GLU A 465 -11.85 -0.37 -22.65
CA GLU A 465 -12.01 -0.92 -24.01
C GLU A 465 -10.73 -0.75 -24.83
N LEU A 466 -10.09 0.41 -24.79
CA LEU A 466 -8.79 0.64 -25.46
C LEU A 466 -7.70 -0.29 -24.92
N LYS A 467 -7.57 -0.40 -23.60
CA LYS A 467 -6.58 -1.31 -22.97
C LYS A 467 -6.80 -2.75 -23.39
N HIS A 468 -8.05 -3.23 -23.38
CA HIS A 468 -8.42 -4.57 -23.81
C HIS A 468 -7.99 -4.83 -25.27
N ASN A 469 -8.45 -4.00 -26.20
CA ASN A 469 -8.16 -4.16 -27.64
C ASN A 469 -6.65 -4.14 -27.92
N LYS A 470 -5.91 -3.22 -27.32
CA LYS A 470 -4.45 -3.09 -27.49
C LYS A 470 -3.69 -4.30 -26.98
N LEU A 471 -4.07 -4.79 -25.78
CA LEU A 471 -3.36 -5.92 -25.18
C LEU A 471 -3.62 -7.22 -25.95
N ILE A 472 -4.84 -7.47 -26.45
CA ILE A 472 -5.11 -8.62 -27.31
C ILE A 472 -4.26 -8.54 -28.60
N ALA A 473 -4.22 -7.38 -29.26
CA ALA A 473 -3.42 -7.18 -30.47
C ALA A 473 -1.91 -7.39 -30.20
N TYR A 474 -1.41 -6.88 -29.07
CA TYR A 474 -0.03 -7.07 -28.63
C TYR A 474 0.32 -8.55 -28.42
N ARG A 475 -0.53 -9.32 -27.74
CA ARG A 475 -0.31 -10.74 -27.48
C ARG A 475 -0.39 -11.58 -28.78
N SER A 476 -1.33 -11.28 -29.64
CA SER A 476 -1.43 -11.98 -30.93
C SER A 476 -0.18 -11.82 -31.81
N LYS A 477 0.49 -10.67 -31.73
CA LYS A 477 1.77 -10.42 -32.43
C LYS A 477 2.94 -11.19 -31.79
N ASN A 478 2.98 -11.28 -30.46
CA ASN A 478 4.10 -11.89 -29.73
C ASN A 478 3.98 -13.42 -29.65
N SER A 479 2.77 -13.98 -29.62
CA SER A 479 2.55 -15.43 -29.69
C SER A 479 2.83 -16.06 -31.08
N MET A 480 3.07 -15.24 -32.10
CA MET A 480 3.56 -15.72 -33.41
C MET A 480 5.10 -15.80 -33.50
N ASN A 481 5.79 -15.29 -32.46
CA ASN A 481 7.26 -15.24 -32.41
C ASN A 481 7.86 -16.24 -31.39
N ASP A 482 7.02 -16.97 -30.64
CA ASP A 482 7.37 -18.11 -29.80
C ASP A 482 6.97 -19.43 -30.49
#